data_f9272655c045bf1a830368e98c698a6f
#
_entry.id   f9272655c045bf1a830368e98c698a6f
#
_cell.length_a   1.000
_cell.length_b   1.000
_cell.length_c   1.000
_cell.angle_alpha   90.00
_cell.angle_beta   90.00
_cell.angle_gamma   90.00
#
_symmetry.space_group_name_H-M   'P 1'
#
loop_
_entity.id
_entity.type
_entity.pdbx_description
1 polymer ?
#
loop_
_entity_poly.entity_id
_entity_poly.type
_entity_poly.pdbx_seq_one_letter_code
_entity_poly.pdbx_strand_id
1 'polypeptide(L)'
;MHKTVAVIGNPNVGKTTLFNALTGLSHSTGNYPGVTVDRKVGAMRVNGTTINLLDLPGTYSLAARSPDEMIVVDVLLGQQAGEQPIDAILAVVDATNLERNLYLVSQLREFNKPLVIALNM
;
A
#
# COMPACT_ATOMS: atom_id res chain seq x y z
N MET A 1 6.48 18.10 8.88
CA MET A 1 6.43 17.63 7.48
C MET A 1 5.72 16.28 7.42
N HIS A 2 4.89 16.08 6.43
CA HIS A 2 4.11 14.85 6.27
C HIS A 2 4.40 14.21 4.93
N LYS A 3 4.55 12.89 4.93
CA LYS A 3 4.69 12.08 3.72
C LYS A 3 3.66 10.98 3.74
N THR A 4 3.20 10.56 2.58
CA THR A 4 2.23 9.48 2.44
C THR A 4 2.87 8.33 1.66
N VAL A 5 2.83 7.14 2.23
CA VAL A 5 3.39 5.93 1.64
C VAL A 5 2.28 4.91 1.46
N ALA A 6 2.14 4.39 0.25
CA ALA A 6 1.18 3.32 -0.04
C ALA A 6 1.85 1.97 0.25
N VAL A 7 1.19 1.15 1.06
CA VAL A 7 1.66 -0.20 1.37
C VAL A 7 0.90 -1.17 0.48
N ILE A 8 1.62 -1.88 -0.36
CA ILE A 8 1.06 -2.72 -1.42
C ILE A 8 1.68 -4.11 -1.37
N GLY A 9 0.91 -5.12 -1.71
CA GLY A 9 1.41 -6.49 -1.80
C GLY A 9 0.32 -7.46 -2.23
N ASN A 10 0.73 -8.66 -2.58
CA ASN A 10 -0.21 -9.75 -2.84
C ASN A 10 -0.97 -10.09 -1.55
N PRO A 11 -2.18 -10.68 -1.67
CA PRO A 11 -2.86 -11.17 -0.47
C PRO A 11 -1.99 -12.17 0.29
N ASN A 12 -2.04 -12.09 1.63
CA ASN A 12 -1.39 -13.04 2.54
C ASN A 12 0.15 -13.04 2.50
N VAL A 13 0.77 -11.89 2.22
CA VAL A 13 2.25 -11.79 2.22
C VAL A 13 2.81 -11.23 3.53
N GLY A 14 1.97 -11.06 4.55
CA GLY A 14 2.40 -10.44 5.81
C GLY A 14 2.32 -8.91 5.78
N LYS A 15 1.58 -8.36 4.84
CA LYS A 15 1.42 -6.91 4.69
C LYS A 15 0.79 -6.28 5.93
N THR A 16 -0.27 -6.88 6.47
CA THR A 16 -0.93 -6.39 7.68
C THR A 16 -0.01 -6.47 8.88
N THR A 17 0.77 -7.53 9.03
CA THR A 17 1.72 -7.68 10.12
C THR A 17 2.77 -6.57 10.08
N LEU A 18 3.32 -6.30 8.91
CA LEU A 18 4.29 -5.22 8.74
C LEU A 18 3.66 -3.85 9.02
N PHE A 19 2.47 -3.61 8.48
CA PHE A 19 1.75 -2.35 8.70
C PHE A 19 1.53 -2.12 10.20
N ASN A 20 1.07 -3.13 10.93
CA ASN A 20 0.84 -3.02 12.37
C ASN A 20 2.14 -2.76 13.12
N ALA A 21 3.22 -3.42 12.74
CA ALA A 21 4.52 -3.22 13.38
C ALA A 21 5.03 -1.80 13.19
N LEU A 22 4.87 -1.25 11.98
CA LEU A 22 5.37 0.09 11.67
C LEU A 22 4.54 1.19 12.31
N THR A 23 3.23 0.99 12.46
CA THR A 23 2.33 1.99 13.02
C THR A 23 2.12 1.84 14.52
N GLY A 24 2.63 0.76 15.12
CA GLY A 24 2.43 0.46 16.54
C GLY A 24 0.96 0.18 16.86
N LEU A 25 0.20 -0.34 15.91
CA LEU A 25 -1.24 -0.58 16.01
C LEU A 25 -2.07 0.70 16.15
N SER A 26 -1.45 1.86 15.96
CA SER A 26 -2.10 3.16 16.10
C SER A 26 -2.60 3.59 14.72
N HIS A 27 -3.71 2.99 14.29
CA HIS A 27 -4.28 3.29 12.98
C HIS A 27 -5.79 3.42 13.05
N SER A 28 -6.35 4.12 12.06
CA SER A 28 -7.79 4.24 11.89
C SER A 28 -8.26 3.37 10.72
N THR A 29 -9.50 2.91 10.82
CA THR A 29 -10.12 2.07 9.81
C THR A 29 -11.45 2.67 9.38
N GLY A 30 -11.86 2.36 8.16
CA GLY A 30 -13.14 2.77 7.60
C GLY A 30 -13.28 2.14 6.23
N ASN A 31 -14.14 2.69 5.41
CA ASN A 31 -14.29 2.24 4.03
C ASN A 31 -13.94 3.38 3.07
N TYR A 32 -13.46 3.01 1.89
CA TYR A 32 -13.32 3.99 0.81
C TYR A 32 -14.73 4.47 0.37
N PRO A 33 -14.85 5.73 -0.07
CA PRO A 33 -16.16 6.29 -0.42
C PRO A 33 -16.92 5.43 -1.44
N GLY A 34 -18.16 5.09 -1.10
CA GLY A 34 -19.09 4.42 -2.02
C GLY A 34 -18.87 2.93 -2.22
N VAL A 35 -17.93 2.31 -1.49
CA VAL A 35 -17.65 0.88 -1.63
C VAL A 35 -17.41 0.23 -0.27
N THR A 36 -17.42 -1.10 -0.23
CA THR A 36 -17.21 -1.86 1.00
C THR A 36 -15.75 -2.29 1.17
N VAL A 37 -14.83 -1.61 0.51
CA VAL A 37 -13.41 -1.91 0.63
C VAL A 37 -12.83 -1.17 1.84
N ASP A 38 -12.11 -1.89 2.68
CA ASP A 38 -11.52 -1.34 3.90
C ASP A 38 -10.42 -0.33 3.58
N ARG A 39 -10.43 0.77 4.33
CA ARG A 39 -9.38 1.78 4.29
C ARG A 39 -8.69 1.81 5.64
N LYS A 40 -7.39 1.55 5.66
CA LYS A 40 -6.58 1.57 6.88
C LYS A 40 -5.43 2.56 6.71
N VAL A 41 -5.34 3.49 7.64
CA VAL A 41 -4.28 4.50 7.65
C VAL A 41 -3.65 4.51 9.03
N GLY A 42 -2.34 4.45 9.07
CA GLY A 42 -1.59 4.60 10.30
C GLY A 42 -0.47 5.60 10.12
N ALA A 43 0.20 5.95 11.19
CA ALA A 43 1.29 6.91 11.13
C ALA A 43 2.50 6.38 11.89
N MET A 44 3.68 6.74 11.39
CA MET A 44 4.93 6.54 12.11
C MET A 44 5.76 7.82 12.01
N ARG A 45 6.70 7.99 12.93
CA ARG A 45 7.58 9.16 12.91
C ARG A 45 9.01 8.71 12.69
N VAL A 46 9.67 9.37 11.75
CA VAL A 46 11.07 9.11 11.43
C VAL A 46 11.79 10.45 11.37
N ASN A 47 12.72 10.69 12.27
CA ASN A 47 13.56 11.91 12.29
C ASN A 47 12.71 13.19 12.22
N GLY A 48 11.62 13.26 12.97
CA GLY A 48 10.75 14.44 13.01
C GLY A 48 9.75 14.53 11.87
N THR A 49 9.80 13.63 10.91
CA THR A 49 8.83 13.57 9.81
C THR A 49 7.74 12.57 10.15
N THR A 50 6.48 12.98 9.97
CA THR A 50 5.35 12.06 10.08
C THR A 50 5.11 11.38 8.76
N ILE A 51 5.16 10.05 8.77
CA ILE A 51 4.89 9.23 7.60
C ILE A 51 3.53 8.56 7.77
N ASN A 52 2.59 8.90 6.91
CA ASN A 52 1.28 8.25 6.88
C ASN A 52 1.37 7.03 5.99
N LEU A 53 1.02 5.88 6.55
CA LEU A 53 1.01 4.63 5.82
C LEU A 53 -0.43 4.30 5.46
N LEU A 54 -0.70 4.17 4.17
CA LEU A 54 -2.01 3.77 3.67
C LEU A 54 -1.92 2.30 3.26
N ASP A 55 -2.60 1.44 4.01
CA ASP A 55 -2.59 0.01 3.74
C ASP A 55 -3.61 -0.30 2.65
N LEU A 56 -3.15 -0.56 1.44
CA LEU A 56 -4.02 -0.84 0.32
C LEU A 56 -4.47 -2.30 0.30
N PRO A 57 -5.62 -2.59 -0.32
CA PRO A 57 -6.07 -3.98 -0.47
C PRO A 57 -5.01 -4.84 -1.15
N GLY A 58 -4.92 -6.10 -0.72
CA GLY A 58 -4.01 -7.06 -1.35
C GLY A 58 -4.43 -7.31 -2.81
N THR A 59 -3.46 -7.33 -3.70
CA THR A 59 -3.72 -7.56 -5.12
C THR A 59 -2.56 -8.30 -5.77
N TYR A 60 -2.86 -9.07 -6.82
CA TYR A 60 -1.83 -9.77 -7.60
C TYR A 60 -1.36 -8.97 -8.80
N SER A 61 -2.16 -8.00 -9.24
CA SER A 61 -1.83 -7.19 -10.41
C SER A 61 -2.59 -5.86 -10.35
N LEU A 62 -2.27 -4.96 -11.25
CA LEU A 62 -2.95 -3.66 -11.37
C LEU A 62 -3.92 -3.65 -12.55
N ALA A 63 -4.62 -4.76 -12.78
CA ALA A 63 -5.53 -4.92 -13.92
C ALA A 63 -6.86 -4.17 -13.74
N ALA A 64 -7.17 -3.68 -12.53
CA ALA A 64 -8.38 -2.91 -12.22
C ALA A 64 -9.68 -3.65 -12.57
N ARG A 65 -9.72 -4.96 -12.28
CA ARG A 65 -10.89 -5.80 -12.58
C ARG A 65 -11.87 -5.93 -11.43
N SER A 66 -11.50 -5.53 -10.23
CA SER A 66 -12.34 -5.59 -9.03
C SER A 66 -12.35 -4.23 -8.36
N PRO A 67 -13.31 -3.95 -7.45
CA PRO A 67 -13.29 -2.72 -6.68
C PRO A 67 -11.99 -2.53 -5.92
N ASP A 68 -11.41 -3.58 -5.37
CA ASP A 68 -10.16 -3.54 -4.63
C ASP A 68 -9.01 -3.10 -5.53
N GLU A 69 -8.88 -3.70 -6.71
CA GLU A 69 -7.84 -3.35 -7.67
C GLU A 69 -8.00 -1.92 -8.18
N MET A 70 -9.24 -1.50 -8.42
CA MET A 70 -9.50 -0.13 -8.88
C MET A 70 -9.05 0.90 -7.87
N ILE A 71 -9.27 0.65 -6.57
CA ILE A 71 -8.82 1.55 -5.51
C ILE A 71 -7.30 1.63 -5.50
N VAL A 72 -6.60 0.51 -5.62
CA VAL A 72 -5.14 0.50 -5.66
C VAL A 72 -4.63 1.38 -6.81
N VAL A 73 -5.18 1.18 -8.00
CA VAL A 73 -4.79 1.96 -9.18
C VAL A 73 -5.09 3.45 -8.99
N ASP A 74 -6.29 3.77 -8.49
CA ASP A 74 -6.70 5.18 -8.32
C ASP A 74 -5.83 5.89 -7.29
N VAL A 75 -5.45 5.20 -6.19
CA VAL A 75 -4.53 5.78 -5.20
C VAL A 75 -3.16 6.03 -5.83
N LEU A 76 -2.65 5.09 -6.60
CA LEU A 76 -1.34 5.23 -7.25
C LEU A 76 -1.32 6.36 -8.28
N LEU A 77 -2.44 6.59 -8.94
CA LEU A 77 -2.58 7.67 -9.92
C LEU A 77 -2.90 9.02 -9.28
N GLY A 78 -3.18 9.05 -7.98
CA GLY A 78 -3.58 10.28 -7.29
C GLY A 78 -5.01 10.70 -7.59
N GLN A 79 -5.87 9.76 -7.98
CA GLN A 79 -7.25 10.03 -8.39
C GLN A 79 -8.29 9.56 -7.36
N GLN A 80 -7.86 8.92 -6.28
CA GLN A 80 -8.80 8.43 -5.28
C GLN A 80 -9.35 9.57 -4.44
N ALA A 81 -10.67 9.68 -4.37
CA ALA A 81 -11.34 10.73 -3.60
C ALA A 81 -10.94 10.64 -2.12
N GLY A 82 -10.60 11.79 -1.54
CA GLY A 82 -10.25 11.89 -0.13
C GLY A 82 -8.84 11.47 0.23
N GLU A 83 -8.04 11.02 -0.73
CA GLU A 83 -6.67 10.61 -0.47
C GLU A 83 -5.66 11.65 -0.92
N GLN A 84 -4.60 11.79 -0.13
CA GLN A 84 -3.46 12.62 -0.50
C GLN A 84 -2.63 11.92 -1.58
N PRO A 85 -1.93 12.68 -2.44
CA PRO A 85 -0.98 12.08 -3.36
C PRO A 85 0.06 11.27 -2.58
N ILE A 86 0.43 10.10 -3.09
CA ILE A 86 1.45 9.29 -2.43
C ILE A 86 2.85 9.79 -2.81
N ASP A 87 3.76 9.72 -1.84
CA ASP A 87 5.16 10.13 -2.04
C ASP A 87 6.07 8.96 -2.33
N ALA A 88 5.69 7.76 -1.89
CA ALA A 88 6.48 6.55 -2.08
C ALA A 88 5.59 5.32 -1.99
N ILE A 89 6.12 4.21 -2.46
CA ILE A 89 5.46 2.90 -2.43
C ILE A 89 6.30 1.94 -1.60
N LEU A 90 5.66 1.24 -0.67
CA LEU A 90 6.28 0.14 0.07
C LEU A 90 5.61 -1.15 -0.40
N ALA A 91 6.36 -1.95 -1.16
CA ALA A 91 5.86 -3.23 -1.67
C ALA A 91 6.32 -4.37 -0.75
N VAL A 92 5.37 -5.11 -0.20
CA VAL A 92 5.66 -6.27 0.65
C VAL A 92 5.66 -7.51 -0.23
N VAL A 93 6.78 -8.22 -0.25
CA VAL A 93 7.03 -9.34 -1.15
C VAL A 93 7.29 -10.60 -0.32
N ASP A 94 6.63 -11.69 -0.69
CA ASP A 94 6.83 -12.99 -0.06
C ASP A 94 7.97 -13.72 -0.77
N ALA A 95 9.06 -13.94 -0.05
CA ALA A 95 10.24 -14.60 -0.60
C ALA A 95 9.99 -16.06 -1.00
N THR A 96 8.97 -16.69 -0.42
CA THR A 96 8.63 -18.09 -0.75
C THR A 96 7.83 -18.20 -2.05
N ASN A 97 7.36 -17.08 -2.60
CA ASN A 97 6.61 -17.05 -3.85
C ASN A 97 7.04 -15.83 -4.67
N LEU A 98 8.33 -15.73 -4.91
CA LEU A 98 8.95 -14.52 -5.42
C LEU A 98 8.48 -14.17 -6.83
N GLU A 99 8.39 -15.14 -7.70
CA GLU A 99 8.01 -14.91 -9.10
C GLU A 99 6.65 -14.23 -9.20
N ARG A 100 5.66 -14.72 -8.45
CA ARG A 100 4.31 -14.15 -8.44
C ARG A 100 4.29 -12.73 -7.89
N ASN A 101 5.06 -12.50 -6.84
CA ASN A 101 5.14 -11.18 -6.20
C ASN A 101 5.85 -10.15 -7.08
N LEU A 102 6.88 -10.56 -7.80
CA LEU A 102 7.65 -9.65 -8.65
C LEU A 102 6.85 -9.16 -9.85
N TYR A 103 5.83 -9.88 -10.27
CA TYR A 103 4.94 -9.39 -11.32
C TYR A 103 4.28 -8.07 -10.92
N LEU A 104 3.73 -8.01 -9.71
CA LEU A 104 3.15 -6.77 -9.19
C LEU A 104 4.21 -5.68 -9.07
N VAL A 105 5.40 -6.00 -8.55
CA VAL A 105 6.49 -5.04 -8.42
C VAL A 105 6.86 -4.44 -9.78
N SER A 106 6.89 -5.26 -10.82
CA SER A 106 7.23 -4.76 -12.17
C SER A 106 6.21 -3.72 -12.65
N GLN A 107 4.94 -3.89 -12.32
CA GLN A 107 3.91 -2.92 -12.66
C GLN A 107 4.03 -1.64 -11.82
N LEU A 108 4.40 -1.75 -10.55
CA LEU A 108 4.57 -0.59 -9.67
C LEU A 108 5.67 0.35 -10.13
N ARG A 109 6.70 -0.18 -10.78
CA ARG A 109 7.81 0.63 -11.27
C ARG A 109 7.39 1.67 -12.30
N GLU A 110 6.26 1.45 -12.97
CA GLU A 110 5.78 2.36 -14.01
C GLU A 110 5.23 3.67 -13.47
N PHE A 111 4.99 3.76 -12.16
CA PHE A 111 4.43 4.97 -11.55
C PHE A 111 5.49 6.02 -11.21
N ASN A 112 6.78 5.73 -11.41
CA ASN A 112 7.89 6.67 -11.20
C ASN A 112 7.90 7.28 -9.80
N LYS A 113 7.54 6.50 -8.80
CA LYS A 113 7.63 6.92 -7.40
C LYS A 113 8.70 6.11 -6.71
N PRO A 114 9.34 6.66 -5.66
CA PRO A 114 10.27 5.87 -4.87
C PRO A 114 9.61 4.56 -4.44
N LEU A 115 10.29 3.46 -4.68
CA LEU A 115 9.77 2.11 -4.41
C LEU A 115 10.74 1.39 -3.49
N VAL A 116 10.24 1.00 -2.32
CA VAL A 116 10.97 0.20 -1.35
C VAL A 116 10.33 -1.18 -1.30
N ILE A 117 11.15 -2.22 -1.34
CA ILE A 117 10.68 -3.60 -1.27
C ILE A 117 11.01 -4.17 0.10
N ALA A 118 9.98 -4.60 0.83
CA ALA A 118 10.14 -5.32 2.08
C ALA A 118 9.99 -6.81 1.81
N LEU A 119 11.08 -7.54 2.00
CA LEU A 119 11.11 -8.98 1.74
C LEU A 119 10.72 -9.72 3.01
N ASN A 120 9.59 -10.43 2.96
CA ASN A 120 9.09 -11.23 4.07
C ASN A 120 9.31 -12.72 3.77
N MET A 121 9.82 -13.43 4.76
CA MET A 121 10.08 -14.85 4.58
C MET A 121 9.21 -15.72 5.49
#